data_1d6b07a47564cba6b9a1157cfa7388b1
#
_entry.id   1d6b07a47564cba6b9a1157cfa7388b1
#
_cell.length_a   1.000
_cell.length_b   1.000
_cell.length_c   1.000
_cell.angle_alpha   90.00
_cell.angle_beta   90.00
_cell.angle_gamma   90.00
#
_symmetry.space_group_name_H-M   'P 1'
#
loop_
_entity.id
_entity.type
_entity.pdbx_description
1 polymer ?
#
loop_
_entity_poly.entity_id
_entity_poly.type
_entity_poly.pdbx_seq_one_letter_code
_entity_poly.pdbx_strand_id
1 'polypeptide(L)'
;MKVFILAAGFGKRLRPFTEKLPKPLIKIKKKSLIHWNLIKIRKAGFKNIVINTHYLSNKIIRSVGSGKKYGLKIKYSHEEQIKGTGGALVTARKIIQKEPFLLISGDLWSDYPFEKFLDFKLEKAAHLIFVREKKSKDAYLEAGIVKNSKTKNNLTYAGIAVINPKIFKGLKEDYYDLWTDLLQKYVKQNEVTGE
;
A
#
# COMPACT_ATOMS: atom_id res chain seq x y z
N MET A 1 -12.79 -4.76 -7.02
CA MET A 1 -11.87 -3.94 -6.20
C MET A 1 -10.66 -3.49 -7.01
N LYS A 2 -10.14 -2.25 -6.82
CA LYS A 2 -8.86 -1.77 -7.38
C LYS A 2 -7.70 -2.13 -6.46
N VAL A 3 -6.48 -2.16 -7.01
CA VAL A 3 -5.26 -2.26 -6.20
C VAL A 3 -4.47 -0.96 -6.31
N PHE A 4 -4.02 -0.40 -5.19
CA PHE A 4 -3.15 0.75 -5.12
C PHE A 4 -1.75 0.31 -4.66
N ILE A 5 -0.71 0.65 -5.45
CA ILE A 5 0.67 0.30 -5.15
C ILE A 5 1.45 1.57 -4.79
N LEU A 6 1.97 1.62 -3.56
CA LEU A 6 2.85 2.71 -3.10
C LEU A 6 4.25 2.55 -3.70
N ALA A 7 4.65 3.43 -4.61
CA ALA A 7 5.92 3.33 -5.32
C ALA A 7 6.72 4.67 -5.43
N ALA A 8 6.30 5.72 -4.72
CA ALA A 8 6.87 7.06 -4.80
C ALA A 8 8.12 7.30 -3.93
N GLY A 9 8.43 6.41 -2.99
CA GLY A 9 9.44 6.61 -1.96
C GLY A 9 10.88 6.71 -2.47
N PHE A 10 11.71 7.54 -1.82
CA PHE A 10 13.15 7.72 -2.14
C PHE A 10 14.02 6.49 -1.89
N GLY A 11 13.60 5.56 -1.03
CA GLY A 11 14.39 4.41 -0.66
C GLY A 11 15.69 4.74 0.11
N LYS A 12 15.74 5.84 0.86
CA LYS A 12 16.95 6.41 1.50
C LYS A 12 17.80 5.38 2.27
N ARG A 13 17.18 4.41 2.94
CA ARG A 13 17.87 3.36 3.73
C ARG A 13 18.70 2.40 2.88
N LEU A 14 18.44 2.32 1.58
CA LEU A 14 19.15 1.44 0.63
C LEU A 14 20.12 2.19 -0.29
N ARG A 15 20.49 3.44 0.05
CA ARG A 15 21.54 4.16 -0.67
C ARG A 15 22.91 3.46 -0.46
N PRO A 16 23.76 3.45 -1.49
CA PRO A 16 23.69 4.15 -2.76
C PRO A 16 22.84 3.46 -3.84
N PHE A 17 22.39 2.21 -3.65
CA PHE A 17 21.67 1.45 -4.68
C PHE A 17 20.44 2.20 -5.23
N THR A 18 19.73 2.91 -4.36
CA THR A 18 18.48 3.61 -4.74
C THR A 18 18.70 5.00 -5.32
N GLU A 19 19.92 5.48 -5.47
CA GLU A 19 20.20 6.76 -6.14
C GLU A 19 19.89 6.73 -7.63
N LYS A 20 20.14 5.58 -8.25
CA LYS A 20 19.91 5.38 -9.69
C LYS A 20 18.79 4.41 -10.01
N LEU A 21 18.28 3.67 -9.03
CA LEU A 21 17.25 2.65 -9.20
C LEU A 21 16.18 2.80 -8.13
N PRO A 22 14.90 3.10 -8.47
CA PRO A 22 13.86 3.20 -7.46
C PRO A 22 13.63 1.85 -6.78
N LYS A 23 13.38 1.86 -5.45
CA LYS A 23 13.25 0.65 -4.63
C LYS A 23 12.34 -0.43 -5.23
N PRO A 24 11.15 -0.09 -5.79
CA PRO A 24 10.28 -1.09 -6.42
C PRO A 24 10.90 -1.82 -7.63
N LEU A 25 11.95 -1.26 -8.24
CA LEU A 25 12.67 -1.88 -9.36
C LEU A 25 13.89 -2.72 -8.94
N ILE A 26 14.19 -2.81 -7.65
CA ILE A 26 15.23 -3.73 -7.15
C ILE A 26 14.81 -5.15 -7.51
N LYS A 27 15.73 -5.91 -8.09
CA LYS A 27 15.50 -7.27 -8.54
C LYS A 27 15.71 -8.28 -7.41
N ILE A 28 14.77 -9.20 -7.29
CA ILE A 28 14.91 -10.44 -6.53
C ILE A 28 14.84 -11.58 -7.53
N LYS A 29 15.88 -12.39 -7.62
CA LYS A 29 16.07 -13.36 -8.70
C LYS A 29 16.06 -12.63 -10.07
N LYS A 30 15.17 -13.00 -11.00
CA LYS A 30 15.15 -12.47 -12.36
C LYS A 30 14.20 -11.29 -12.59
N LYS A 31 13.39 -10.89 -11.58
CA LYS A 31 12.36 -9.84 -11.72
C LYS A 31 12.43 -8.84 -10.57
N SER A 32 12.02 -7.60 -10.83
CA SER A 32 11.94 -6.60 -9.76
C SER A 32 10.71 -6.81 -8.86
N LEU A 33 10.77 -6.24 -7.65
CA LEU A 33 9.71 -6.33 -6.64
C LEU A 33 8.34 -5.96 -7.20
N ILE A 34 8.23 -4.83 -7.88
CA ILE A 34 6.97 -4.39 -8.47
C ILE A 34 6.45 -5.37 -9.53
N HIS A 35 7.33 -5.98 -10.34
CA HIS A 35 6.91 -6.97 -11.33
C HIS A 35 6.40 -8.27 -10.69
N TRP A 36 7.02 -8.69 -9.58
CA TRP A 36 6.50 -9.81 -8.79
C TRP A 36 5.11 -9.51 -8.25
N ASN A 37 4.92 -8.31 -7.68
CA ASN A 37 3.62 -7.88 -7.18
C ASN A 37 2.56 -7.84 -8.29
N LEU A 38 2.88 -7.29 -9.47
CA LEU A 38 1.93 -7.25 -10.60
C LEU A 38 1.52 -8.65 -11.07
N ILE A 39 2.46 -9.60 -11.16
CA ILE A 39 2.17 -10.99 -11.51
C ILE A 39 1.25 -11.62 -10.46
N LYS A 40 1.54 -11.41 -9.17
CA LYS A 40 0.77 -11.95 -8.07
C LYS A 40 -0.65 -11.37 -8.01
N ILE A 41 -0.78 -10.05 -8.16
CA ILE A 41 -2.05 -9.33 -8.24
C ILE A 41 -2.91 -9.87 -9.41
N ARG A 42 -2.28 -10.08 -10.57
CA ARG A 42 -3.00 -10.64 -11.74
C ARG A 42 -3.46 -12.08 -11.51
N LYS A 43 -2.60 -12.91 -10.93
CA LYS A 43 -2.95 -14.30 -10.57
C LYS A 43 -4.11 -14.35 -9.56
N ALA A 44 -4.13 -13.44 -8.62
CA ALA A 44 -5.21 -13.28 -7.64
C ALA A 44 -6.52 -12.73 -8.24
N GLY A 45 -6.59 -12.44 -9.54
CA GLY A 45 -7.84 -12.05 -10.23
C GLY A 45 -8.06 -10.55 -10.38
N PHE A 46 -7.24 -9.69 -9.79
CA PHE A 46 -7.37 -8.23 -9.96
C PHE A 46 -6.99 -7.79 -11.37
N LYS A 47 -7.62 -6.69 -11.84
CA LYS A 47 -7.39 -6.16 -13.19
C LYS A 47 -7.00 -4.67 -13.21
N ASN A 48 -7.50 -3.88 -12.25
CA ASN A 48 -7.35 -2.42 -12.24
C ASN A 48 -6.35 -1.98 -11.16
N ILE A 49 -5.24 -1.38 -11.59
CA ILE A 49 -4.14 -1.00 -10.72
C ILE A 49 -3.92 0.50 -10.79
N VAL A 50 -3.64 1.11 -9.64
CA VAL A 50 -3.13 2.49 -9.53
C VAL A 50 -1.74 2.41 -8.91
N ILE A 51 -0.77 3.06 -9.53
CA ILE A 51 0.60 3.13 -8.99
C ILE A 51 0.92 4.61 -8.74
N ASN A 52 1.20 4.99 -7.48
CA ASN A 52 1.73 6.32 -7.26
C ASN A 52 3.21 6.38 -7.60
N THR A 53 3.66 7.53 -8.08
CA THR A 53 5.05 7.73 -8.51
C THR A 53 5.50 9.13 -8.16
N HIS A 54 6.79 9.26 -7.81
CA HIS A 54 7.49 10.53 -7.63
C HIS A 54 8.97 10.35 -7.99
N TYR A 55 9.76 9.80 -7.05
CA TYR A 55 11.18 9.60 -7.24
C TYR A 55 11.48 8.60 -8.37
N LEU A 56 12.28 9.04 -9.34
CA LEU A 56 12.63 8.26 -10.54
C LEU A 56 11.40 7.67 -11.27
N SER A 57 10.28 8.41 -11.29
CA SER A 57 8.98 8.00 -11.84
C SER A 57 9.09 7.43 -13.25
N ASN A 58 9.86 8.09 -14.13
CA ASN A 58 10.07 7.65 -15.52
C ASN A 58 10.65 6.23 -15.60
N LYS A 59 11.51 5.81 -14.66
CA LYS A 59 12.05 4.44 -14.64
C LYS A 59 10.98 3.42 -14.32
N ILE A 60 10.10 3.74 -13.36
CA ILE A 60 8.96 2.87 -13.00
C ILE A 60 8.00 2.78 -14.19
N ILE A 61 7.58 3.91 -14.76
CA ILE A 61 6.64 3.97 -15.88
C ILE A 61 7.17 3.22 -17.09
N ARG A 62 8.44 3.44 -17.49
CA ARG A 62 9.06 2.72 -18.62
C ARG A 62 9.14 1.21 -18.38
N SER A 63 9.45 0.78 -17.14
CA SER A 63 9.61 -0.62 -16.82
C SER A 63 8.28 -1.38 -16.77
N VAL A 64 7.23 -0.74 -16.24
CA VAL A 64 5.91 -1.35 -16.01
C VAL A 64 4.98 -1.15 -17.21
N GLY A 65 4.96 0.04 -17.80
CA GLY A 65 4.09 0.44 -18.92
C GLY A 65 2.62 0.52 -18.54
N SER A 66 1.74 0.30 -19.50
CA SER A 66 0.27 0.31 -19.30
C SER A 66 -0.27 -0.91 -18.55
N GLY A 67 0.57 -1.89 -18.25
CA GLY A 67 0.16 -3.17 -17.65
C GLY A 67 -0.29 -4.23 -18.65
N LYS A 68 -0.39 -3.90 -19.94
CA LYS A 68 -0.88 -4.83 -21.00
C LYS A 68 -0.13 -6.18 -20.99
N LYS A 69 1.19 -6.15 -20.83
CA LYS A 69 2.03 -7.36 -20.76
C LYS A 69 1.73 -8.29 -19.58
N TYR A 70 1.02 -7.79 -18.56
CA TYR A 70 0.54 -8.57 -17.41
C TYR A 70 -0.95 -8.89 -17.47
N GLY A 71 -1.67 -8.43 -18.49
CA GLY A 71 -3.13 -8.49 -18.56
C GLY A 71 -3.80 -7.57 -17.52
N LEU A 72 -3.16 -6.47 -17.15
CA LEU A 72 -3.61 -5.46 -16.20
C LEU A 72 -3.89 -4.14 -16.88
N LYS A 73 -4.76 -3.31 -16.25
CA LYS A 73 -4.99 -1.92 -16.61
C LYS A 73 -4.37 -1.04 -15.53
N ILE A 74 -3.25 -0.36 -15.86
CA ILE A 74 -2.51 0.46 -14.91
C ILE A 74 -2.76 1.94 -15.19
N LYS A 75 -3.12 2.69 -14.14
CA LYS A 75 -3.12 4.15 -14.10
C LYS A 75 -2.03 4.62 -13.15
N TYR A 76 -1.39 5.74 -13.47
CA TYR A 76 -0.38 6.35 -12.61
C TYR A 76 -0.97 7.58 -11.91
N SER A 77 -0.66 7.71 -10.62
CA SER A 77 -0.89 8.92 -9.83
C SER A 77 0.47 9.55 -9.55
N HIS A 78 0.81 10.61 -10.26
CA HIS A 78 2.09 11.31 -10.07
C HIS A 78 1.96 12.32 -8.93
N GLU A 79 2.98 12.35 -8.08
CA GLU A 79 3.16 13.35 -7.03
C GLU A 79 4.30 14.29 -7.43
N GLU A 80 4.06 15.59 -7.52
CA GLU A 80 5.13 16.59 -7.76
C GLU A 80 6.06 16.69 -6.55
N GLN A 81 5.47 16.57 -5.36
CA GLN A 81 6.17 16.49 -4.08
C GLN A 81 5.68 15.28 -3.31
N ILE A 82 6.56 14.62 -2.54
CA ILE A 82 6.16 13.51 -1.69
C ILE A 82 5.22 14.00 -0.59
N LYS A 83 4.02 13.40 -0.55
CA LYS A 83 2.95 13.73 0.40
C LYS A 83 2.73 12.69 1.49
N GLY A 84 3.70 11.78 1.69
CA GLY A 84 3.55 10.67 2.63
C GLY A 84 2.62 9.58 2.12
N THR A 85 2.46 8.52 2.91
CA THR A 85 1.67 7.34 2.52
C THR A 85 0.17 7.64 2.46
N GLY A 86 -0.33 8.49 3.35
CA GLY A 86 -1.72 8.95 3.37
C GLY A 86 -2.00 9.99 2.30
N GLY A 87 -1.11 10.98 2.11
CA GLY A 87 -1.26 12.02 1.10
C GLY A 87 -1.25 11.49 -0.32
N ALA A 88 -0.52 10.40 -0.58
CA ALA A 88 -0.58 9.67 -1.85
C ALA A 88 -2.01 9.19 -2.18
N LEU A 89 -2.76 8.72 -1.19
CA LEU A 89 -4.15 8.28 -1.36
C LEU A 89 -5.09 9.48 -1.61
N VAL A 90 -4.87 10.58 -0.89
CA VAL A 90 -5.63 11.83 -1.08
C VAL A 90 -5.43 12.37 -2.50
N THR A 91 -4.19 12.40 -2.99
CA THR A 91 -3.86 12.82 -4.36
C THR A 91 -4.52 11.92 -5.41
N ALA A 92 -4.53 10.61 -5.17
CA ALA A 92 -5.11 9.64 -6.10
C ALA A 92 -6.63 9.47 -5.98
N ARG A 93 -7.34 10.22 -5.10
CA ARG A 93 -8.76 9.99 -4.77
C ARG A 93 -9.70 9.95 -5.97
N LYS A 94 -9.46 10.77 -7.00
CA LYS A 94 -10.27 10.76 -8.24
C LYS A 94 -10.12 9.46 -9.03
N ILE A 95 -8.96 8.79 -8.95
CA ILE A 95 -8.68 7.52 -9.61
C ILE A 95 -9.18 6.35 -8.75
N ILE A 96 -8.99 6.42 -7.43
CA ILE A 96 -9.45 5.41 -6.46
C ILE A 96 -10.98 5.36 -6.44
N GLN A 97 -11.63 6.53 -6.42
CA GLN A 97 -13.09 6.70 -6.32
C GLN A 97 -13.63 6.34 -4.92
N LYS A 98 -14.87 5.81 -4.85
CA LYS A 98 -15.59 5.61 -3.56
C LYS A 98 -15.49 4.19 -3.02
N GLU A 99 -15.03 3.23 -3.83
CA GLU A 99 -15.00 1.81 -3.45
C GLU A 99 -13.76 1.46 -2.64
N PRO A 100 -13.87 0.55 -1.67
CA PRO A 100 -12.70 0.00 -1.01
C PRO A 100 -11.67 -0.54 -1.99
N PHE A 101 -10.40 -0.43 -1.66
CA PHE A 101 -9.30 -0.85 -2.51
C PHE A 101 -8.21 -1.56 -1.71
N LEU A 102 -7.50 -2.47 -2.35
CA LEU A 102 -6.34 -3.13 -1.80
C LEU A 102 -5.12 -2.22 -1.93
N LEU A 103 -4.50 -1.88 -0.81
CA LEU A 103 -3.25 -1.11 -0.73
C LEU A 103 -2.07 -2.06 -0.54
N ILE A 104 -1.02 -1.91 -1.34
CA ILE A 104 0.19 -2.72 -1.28
C ILE A 104 1.41 -1.81 -1.36
N SER A 105 2.42 -2.06 -0.51
CA SER A 105 3.73 -1.45 -0.66
C SER A 105 4.44 -1.98 -1.91
N GLY A 106 4.97 -1.08 -2.75
CA GLY A 106 5.58 -1.45 -4.04
C GLY A 106 6.91 -2.20 -3.93
N ASP A 107 7.50 -2.19 -2.75
CA ASP A 107 8.72 -2.92 -2.38
C ASP A 107 8.45 -4.19 -1.58
N LEU A 108 7.20 -4.61 -1.52
CA LEU A 108 6.79 -5.81 -0.80
C LEU A 108 7.30 -7.07 -1.51
N TRP A 109 7.84 -7.99 -0.73
CA TRP A 109 8.09 -9.38 -1.09
C TRP A 109 7.31 -10.25 -0.09
N SER A 110 6.22 -10.86 -0.54
CA SER A 110 5.31 -11.61 0.32
C SER A 110 4.69 -12.80 -0.41
N ASP A 111 4.38 -13.85 0.31
CA ASP A 111 3.58 -15.00 -0.14
C ASP A 111 2.11 -14.90 0.27
N TYR A 112 1.72 -13.82 0.96
CA TYR A 112 0.32 -13.61 1.37
C TYR A 112 -0.66 -13.75 0.20
N PRO A 113 -1.74 -14.55 0.32
CA PRO A 113 -2.69 -14.86 -0.75
C PRO A 113 -3.65 -13.68 -1.02
N PHE A 114 -3.35 -12.83 -2.02
CA PHE A 114 -4.18 -11.66 -2.35
C PHE A 114 -5.59 -12.00 -2.83
N GLU A 115 -5.83 -13.22 -3.31
CA GLU A 115 -7.14 -13.72 -3.72
C GLU A 115 -8.18 -13.67 -2.58
N LYS A 116 -7.76 -13.73 -1.33
CA LYS A 116 -8.64 -13.54 -0.16
C LYS A 116 -9.40 -12.21 -0.19
N PHE A 117 -8.86 -11.20 -0.88
CA PHE A 117 -9.47 -9.89 -0.95
C PHE A 117 -10.41 -9.68 -2.13
N LEU A 118 -10.56 -10.62 -3.07
CA LEU A 118 -11.45 -10.45 -4.21
C LEU A 118 -12.89 -10.18 -3.80
N ASP A 119 -13.41 -11.02 -2.90
CA ASP A 119 -14.77 -10.95 -2.40
C ASP A 119 -14.85 -10.41 -0.96
N PHE A 120 -13.73 -9.83 -0.49
CA PHE A 120 -13.64 -9.28 0.86
C PHE A 120 -14.55 -8.05 1.01
N LYS A 121 -15.51 -8.14 1.93
CA LYS A 121 -16.41 -7.05 2.28
C LYS A 121 -15.83 -6.28 3.46
N LEU A 122 -15.36 -5.07 3.19
CA LEU A 122 -14.84 -4.18 4.22
C LEU A 122 -15.99 -3.41 4.88
N GLU A 123 -16.37 -3.77 6.07
CA GLU A 123 -17.42 -3.09 6.87
C GLU A 123 -16.88 -1.86 7.61
N LYS A 124 -15.61 -1.88 7.96
CA LYS A 124 -14.92 -0.86 8.77
C LYS A 124 -14.11 0.14 7.91
N ALA A 125 -13.28 0.93 8.56
CA ALA A 125 -12.42 1.92 7.87
C ALA A 125 -11.23 1.28 7.15
N ALA A 126 -10.66 0.23 7.73
CA ALA A 126 -9.56 -0.52 7.15
C ALA A 126 -9.48 -1.94 7.71
N HIS A 127 -8.84 -2.83 6.91
CA HIS A 127 -8.35 -4.13 7.34
C HIS A 127 -6.87 -4.24 7.01
N LEU A 128 -6.02 -4.50 8.00
CA LEU A 128 -4.56 -4.48 7.90
C LEU A 128 -3.99 -5.88 8.09
N ILE A 129 -2.95 -6.20 7.31
CA ILE A 129 -2.19 -7.43 7.49
C ILE A 129 -0.93 -7.13 8.31
N PHE A 130 -0.70 -7.96 9.31
CA PHE A 130 0.42 -7.84 10.21
C PHE A 130 1.37 -9.03 10.11
N VAL A 131 2.62 -8.79 10.47
CA VAL A 131 3.62 -9.83 10.71
C VAL A 131 4.13 -9.74 12.15
N ARG A 132 4.52 -10.85 12.72
CA ARG A 132 5.14 -10.88 14.05
C ARG A 132 6.61 -10.52 13.91
N GLU A 133 7.04 -9.49 14.64
CA GLU A 133 8.43 -9.05 14.69
C GLU A 133 8.81 -8.74 16.13
N LYS A 134 9.91 -9.38 16.64
CA LYS A 134 10.33 -9.29 18.06
C LYS A 134 10.56 -7.86 18.58
N LYS A 135 10.92 -6.93 17.68
CA LYS A 135 11.23 -5.54 18.05
C LYS A 135 10.10 -4.55 17.80
N SER A 136 9.01 -4.99 17.14
CA SER A 136 7.89 -4.10 16.83
C SER A 136 6.97 -3.90 18.03
N LYS A 137 6.46 -2.68 18.15
CA LYS A 137 5.48 -2.27 19.16
C LYS A 137 4.37 -1.43 18.53
N ASP A 138 4.08 -1.63 17.25
CA ASP A 138 3.18 -0.74 16.51
C ASP A 138 1.72 -0.94 16.93
N ALA A 139 1.28 -2.19 17.01
CA ALA A 139 -0.10 -2.53 17.31
C ALA A 139 -0.24 -3.90 17.94
N TYR A 140 -1.43 -4.20 18.47
CA TYR A 140 -1.87 -5.56 18.80
C TYR A 140 -3.30 -5.80 18.31
N LEU A 141 -3.70 -7.06 18.27
CA LEU A 141 -5.04 -7.47 17.89
C LEU A 141 -5.78 -7.99 19.10
N GLU A 142 -7.00 -7.49 19.29
CA GLU A 142 -7.96 -7.97 20.28
C GLU A 142 -9.23 -8.37 19.54
N ALA A 143 -9.52 -9.66 19.50
CA ALA A 143 -10.64 -10.22 18.70
C ALA A 143 -10.66 -9.71 17.24
N GLY A 144 -9.49 -9.60 16.59
CA GLY A 144 -9.35 -9.09 15.23
C GLY A 144 -9.44 -7.56 15.08
N ILE A 145 -9.65 -6.83 16.18
CA ILE A 145 -9.64 -5.35 16.19
C ILE A 145 -8.22 -4.85 16.48
N VAL A 146 -7.76 -3.90 15.67
CA VAL A 146 -6.45 -3.27 15.86
C VAL A 146 -6.49 -2.28 17.01
N LYS A 147 -5.54 -2.40 17.92
CA LYS A 147 -5.36 -1.55 19.08
C LYS A 147 -3.95 -0.99 19.13
N ASN A 148 -3.79 0.22 19.66
CA ASN A 148 -2.48 0.79 19.96
C ASN A 148 -1.87 0.12 21.18
N SER A 149 -0.58 -0.21 21.14
CA SER A 149 0.11 -0.76 22.28
C SER A 149 1.48 -0.11 22.48
N LYS A 150 1.75 0.24 23.75
CA LYS A 150 3.11 0.62 24.20
C LYS A 150 3.88 -0.56 24.82
N THR A 151 3.22 -1.65 25.19
CA THR A 151 3.82 -2.68 26.06
C THR A 151 3.60 -4.12 25.65
N LYS A 152 2.60 -4.43 24.81
CA LYS A 152 2.26 -5.82 24.43
C LYS A 152 2.22 -5.94 22.91
N ASN A 153 2.93 -6.93 22.43
CA ASN A 153 2.86 -7.50 21.09
C ASN A 153 3.89 -7.03 20.06
N ASN A 154 4.23 -7.99 19.24
CA ASN A 154 5.27 -8.00 18.26
C ASN A 154 4.65 -7.89 16.86
N LEU A 155 3.66 -7.02 16.67
CA LEU A 155 3.00 -6.86 15.38
C LEU A 155 3.51 -5.63 14.65
N THR A 156 3.93 -5.85 13.41
CA THR A 156 4.32 -4.81 12.45
C THR A 156 3.40 -4.87 11.24
N TYR A 157 2.95 -3.72 10.76
CA TYR A 157 2.18 -3.63 9.52
C TYR A 157 2.98 -4.17 8.34
N ALA A 158 2.43 -5.16 7.65
CA ALA A 158 3.10 -5.89 6.57
C ALA A 158 3.13 -5.14 5.22
N GLY A 159 2.56 -3.94 5.14
CA GLY A 159 2.45 -3.21 3.88
C GLY A 159 1.31 -3.69 2.97
N ILE A 160 0.31 -4.38 3.53
CA ILE A 160 -0.90 -4.87 2.85
C ILE A 160 -2.12 -4.44 3.65
N ALA A 161 -3.09 -3.79 3.01
CA ALA A 161 -4.34 -3.39 3.66
C ALA A 161 -5.50 -3.30 2.67
N VAL A 162 -6.72 -3.51 3.13
CA VAL A 162 -7.92 -3.06 2.43
C VAL A 162 -8.38 -1.76 3.09
N ILE A 163 -8.54 -0.71 2.30
CA ILE A 163 -8.82 0.65 2.78
C ILE A 163 -10.16 1.13 2.24
N ASN A 164 -10.99 1.67 3.12
CA ASN A 164 -12.20 2.40 2.73
C ASN A 164 -11.82 3.88 2.45
N PRO A 165 -12.17 4.44 1.28
CA PRO A 165 -11.88 5.84 0.96
C PRO A 165 -12.48 6.86 1.93
N LYS A 166 -13.39 6.46 2.81
CA LYS A 166 -13.92 7.35 3.88
C LYS A 166 -12.82 7.95 4.75
N ILE A 167 -11.65 7.27 4.87
CA ILE A 167 -10.55 7.73 5.75
C ILE A 167 -9.92 9.05 5.29
N PHE A 168 -10.03 9.39 4.01
CA PHE A 168 -9.50 10.65 3.46
C PHE A 168 -10.59 11.56 2.84
N LYS A 169 -11.88 11.27 3.13
CA LYS A 169 -12.98 12.13 2.65
C LYS A 169 -12.85 13.54 3.23
N GLY A 170 -12.94 14.55 2.37
CA GLY A 170 -12.88 15.97 2.75
C GLY A 170 -11.47 16.52 2.99
N LEU A 171 -10.43 15.70 2.95
CA LEU A 171 -9.06 16.17 3.11
C LEU A 171 -8.58 16.93 1.86
N LYS A 172 -7.85 18.02 2.09
CA LYS A 172 -7.10 18.71 1.02
C LYS A 172 -5.84 17.92 0.70
N GLU A 173 -5.25 18.18 -0.47
CA GLU A 173 -3.97 17.58 -0.84
C GLU A 173 -2.84 18.20 -0.01
N ASP A 174 -2.24 17.38 0.85
CA ASP A 174 -1.16 17.76 1.74
C ASP A 174 -0.36 16.51 2.13
N TYR A 175 0.65 16.68 2.99
CA TYR A 175 1.39 15.58 3.58
C TYR A 175 0.56 14.91 4.68
N TYR A 176 0.35 13.61 4.54
CA TYR A 176 -0.27 12.76 5.56
C TYR A 176 0.48 11.43 5.64
N ASP A 177 0.80 10.99 6.83
CA ASP A 177 1.13 9.59 7.09
C ASP A 177 -0.15 8.77 7.24
N LEU A 178 -0.18 7.59 6.62
CA LEU A 178 -1.37 6.73 6.65
C LEU A 178 -1.73 6.28 8.07
N TRP A 179 -0.71 5.91 8.85
CA TRP A 179 -0.93 5.37 10.19
C TRP A 179 -1.28 6.46 11.20
N THR A 180 -0.40 7.47 11.32
CA THR A 180 -0.53 8.49 12.37
C THR A 180 -1.64 9.50 12.09
N ASP A 181 -1.81 9.92 10.83
CA ASP A 181 -2.72 11.02 10.51
C ASP A 181 -4.09 10.53 10.05
N LEU A 182 -4.16 9.39 9.37
CA LEU A 182 -5.42 8.90 8.81
C LEU A 182 -6.06 7.77 9.62
N LEU A 183 -5.31 6.75 10.03
CA LEU A 183 -5.90 5.56 10.65
C LEU A 183 -6.06 5.68 12.16
N GLN A 184 -5.26 6.46 12.87
CA GLN A 184 -5.27 6.53 14.33
C GLN A 184 -6.64 6.87 14.93
N LYS A 185 -7.39 7.79 14.32
CA LYS A 185 -8.73 8.12 14.78
C LYS A 185 -9.69 6.93 14.68
N TYR A 186 -9.56 6.12 13.63
CA TYR A 186 -10.38 4.93 13.41
C TYR A 186 -9.96 3.76 14.31
N VAL A 187 -8.67 3.64 14.61
CA VAL A 187 -8.17 2.67 15.61
C VAL A 187 -8.77 2.95 16.98
N LYS A 188 -8.80 4.22 17.42
CA LYS A 188 -9.44 4.64 18.67
C LYS A 188 -10.94 4.34 18.71
N GLN A 189 -11.61 4.32 17.57
CA GLN A 189 -13.03 4.02 17.41
C GLN A 189 -13.34 2.52 17.17
N ASN A 190 -12.33 1.64 17.24
CA ASN A 190 -12.45 0.21 16.90
C ASN A 190 -12.91 -0.06 15.44
N GLU A 191 -12.63 0.87 14.55
CA GLU A 191 -12.99 0.86 13.14
C GLU A 191 -11.87 0.32 12.22
N VAL A 192 -10.84 -0.31 12.80
CA VAL A 192 -9.75 -0.96 12.05
C VAL A 192 -9.63 -2.40 12.52
N THR A 193 -9.69 -3.33 11.56
CA THR A 193 -9.49 -4.76 11.78
C THR A 193 -8.12 -5.20 11.25
N GLY A 194 -7.70 -6.42 11.59
CA GLY A 194 -6.47 -7.00 11.06
C GLY A 194 -6.32 -8.50 11.32
N GLU A 195 -5.35 -9.09 10.66
CA GLU A 195 -4.91 -10.48 10.85
C GLU A 195 -3.38 -10.63 10.70
#